data_fce47fd220eca03fb48dbd617af87e20
#
_entry.id   fce47fd220eca03fb48dbd617af87e20
#
_cell.length_a   1.000
_cell.length_b   1.000
_cell.length_c   1.000
_cell.angle_alpha   90.00
_cell.angle_beta   90.00
_cell.angle_gamma   90.00
#
_symmetry.space_group_name_H-M   'P 1'
#
loop_
_entity.id
_entity.type
_entity.pdbx_description
1 polymer ?
#
loop_
_entity_poly.entity_id
_entity_poly.type
_entity_poly.pdbx_seq_one_letter_code
_entity_poly.pdbx_strand_id
1 'polypeptide(L)'
;MRPLLIPLTLSLCLAMPAAVSAQAADAGVQVRKPKLMVVPESMVNRTAEQQYLQMKQQAASRGLLNRDAPQVQRVRAIAQKLTPHGRRFNPESGNWAWEVNVIDAPAINAICMPGGKIMVFRGLIDKLQLTDDELAAVIGHEIA
;
A
#
# COMPACT_ATOMS: atom_id res chain seq x y z
N MET A 1 33.14 72.25 38.28
CA MET A 1 33.07 71.33 37.11
C MET A 1 32.59 70.01 37.63
N ARG A 2 31.31 69.63 37.37
CA ARG A 2 30.68 68.37 37.78
C ARG A 2 30.55 67.47 36.56
N PRO A 3 31.03 66.23 36.57
CA PRO A 3 30.75 65.29 35.45
C PRO A 3 29.34 64.73 35.56
N LEU A 4 28.65 64.77 34.46
CA LEU A 4 27.33 64.25 34.22
C LEU A 4 27.42 62.68 34.02
N LEU A 5 26.92 61.88 34.96
CA LEU A 5 26.83 60.43 34.82
C LEU A 5 25.54 60.09 34.07
N ILE A 6 25.68 59.54 32.88
CA ILE A 6 24.57 59.00 32.07
C ILE A 6 24.40 57.54 32.45
N PRO A 7 23.21 57.07 32.91
CA PRO A 7 22.97 55.65 33.11
C PRO A 7 22.72 54.93 31.79
N LEU A 8 23.57 53.96 31.50
CA LEU A 8 23.42 53.03 30.38
C LEU A 8 22.38 51.97 30.74
N THR A 9 21.15 52.14 30.27
CA THR A 9 20.11 51.13 30.41
C THR A 9 20.32 50.00 29.40
N LEU A 10 20.77 48.85 29.89
CA LEU A 10 20.92 47.62 29.11
C LEU A 10 19.53 47.00 28.90
N SER A 11 18.97 47.21 27.70
CA SER A 11 17.71 46.59 27.30
C SER A 11 17.97 45.11 26.87
N LEU A 12 17.63 44.18 27.75
CA LEU A 12 17.74 42.76 27.51
C LEU A 12 16.52 42.28 26.65
N CYS A 13 16.71 42.25 25.32
CA CYS A 13 15.73 41.63 24.42
C CYS A 13 15.72 40.10 24.61
N LEU A 14 14.69 39.61 25.31
CA LEU A 14 14.40 38.18 25.41
C LEU A 14 13.85 37.70 24.05
N ALA A 15 14.72 37.12 23.20
CA ALA A 15 14.27 36.42 21.99
C ALA A 15 13.61 35.10 22.38
N MET A 16 12.30 35.06 22.34
CA MET A 16 11.57 33.77 22.41
C MET A 16 11.81 32.98 21.14
N PRO A 17 12.22 31.69 21.23
CA PRO A 17 12.22 30.83 20.07
C PRO A 17 10.77 30.57 19.64
N ALA A 18 10.40 30.99 18.44
CA ALA A 18 9.18 30.61 17.80
C ALA A 18 9.24 29.08 17.57
N ALA A 19 8.43 28.32 18.29
CA ALA A 19 8.23 26.91 18.02
C ALA A 19 7.58 26.80 16.63
N VAL A 20 8.37 26.46 15.62
CA VAL A 20 7.86 26.07 14.31
C VAL A 20 7.20 24.70 14.48
N SER A 21 5.88 24.70 14.66
CA SER A 21 5.06 23.49 14.54
C SER A 21 5.14 23.04 13.09
N ALA A 22 6.01 22.07 12.79
CA ALA A 22 5.99 21.36 11.53
C ALA A 22 4.69 20.55 11.50
N GLN A 23 3.61 21.14 11.00
CA GLN A 23 2.47 20.38 10.53
C GLN A 23 2.96 19.58 9.34
N ALA A 24 3.18 18.27 9.54
CA ALA A 24 3.30 17.34 8.46
C ALA A 24 1.97 17.40 7.68
N ALA A 25 1.96 18.21 6.61
CA ALA A 25 0.89 18.17 5.65
C ALA A 25 0.84 16.74 5.13
N ASP A 26 -0.23 16.02 5.44
CA ASP A 26 -0.55 14.73 4.83
C ASP A 26 -0.65 14.97 3.31
N ALA A 27 0.46 14.80 2.60
CA ALA A 27 0.52 14.86 1.15
C ALA A 27 -0.17 13.59 0.62
N GLY A 28 -1.46 13.48 0.88
CA GLY A 28 -2.28 12.40 0.40
C GLY A 28 -2.23 12.38 -1.12
N VAL A 29 -1.82 11.25 -1.69
CA VAL A 29 -1.91 11.01 -3.12
C VAL A 29 -3.35 11.26 -3.56
N GLN A 30 -3.57 12.31 -4.34
CA GLN A 30 -4.86 12.66 -4.90
C GLN A 30 -5.16 11.72 -6.07
N VAL A 31 -5.90 10.65 -5.80
CA VAL A 31 -6.37 9.74 -6.86
C VAL A 31 -7.46 10.45 -7.66
N ARG A 32 -7.13 10.92 -8.87
CA ARG A 32 -8.12 11.49 -9.79
C ARG A 32 -8.98 10.37 -10.35
N LYS A 33 -10.27 10.38 -10.05
CA LYS A 33 -11.23 9.50 -10.74
C LYS A 33 -11.27 9.88 -12.23
N PRO A 34 -11.16 8.92 -13.16
CA PRO A 34 -11.30 9.19 -14.59
C PRO A 34 -12.67 9.79 -14.85
N LYS A 35 -12.71 10.89 -15.62
CA LYS A 35 -13.94 11.66 -15.91
C LYS A 35 -14.94 10.94 -16.79
N LEU A 36 -14.51 9.89 -17.48
CA LEU A 36 -15.35 9.11 -18.40
C LEU A 36 -15.00 7.62 -18.25
N MET A 37 -15.85 6.89 -17.54
CA MET A 37 -15.78 5.43 -17.49
C MET A 37 -16.84 4.91 -18.48
N VAL A 38 -16.41 4.47 -19.66
CA VAL A 38 -17.29 3.95 -20.72
C VAL A 38 -17.84 2.56 -20.37
N VAL A 39 -17.14 1.83 -19.47
CA VAL A 39 -17.55 0.51 -19.02
C VAL A 39 -18.08 0.60 -17.58
N PRO A 40 -19.28 0.06 -17.30
CA PRO A 40 -19.83 0.03 -15.94
C PRO A 40 -18.88 -0.69 -14.98
N GLU A 41 -18.67 -0.14 -13.80
CA GLU A 41 -17.82 -0.72 -12.76
C GLU A 41 -18.19 -2.17 -12.41
N SER A 42 -19.50 -2.46 -12.40
CA SER A 42 -20.02 -3.81 -12.19
C SER A 42 -19.56 -4.82 -13.25
N MET A 43 -19.36 -4.38 -14.50
CA MET A 43 -18.85 -5.23 -15.57
C MET A 43 -17.36 -5.49 -15.40
N VAL A 44 -16.60 -4.46 -15.04
CA VAL A 44 -15.16 -4.58 -14.73
C VAL A 44 -14.95 -5.59 -13.60
N ASN A 45 -15.70 -5.44 -12.52
CA ASN A 45 -15.61 -6.32 -11.35
C ASN A 45 -15.95 -7.78 -11.69
N ARG A 46 -17.02 -8.03 -12.47
CA ARG A 46 -17.38 -9.38 -12.93
C ARG A 46 -16.30 -10.02 -13.80
N THR A 47 -15.74 -9.25 -14.73
CA THR A 47 -14.68 -9.75 -15.61
C THR A 47 -13.43 -10.10 -14.83
N ALA A 48 -13.03 -9.23 -13.89
CA ALA A 48 -11.90 -9.46 -13.01
C ALA A 48 -12.09 -10.71 -12.14
N GLU A 49 -13.27 -10.89 -11.56
CA GLU A 49 -13.62 -12.07 -10.78
C GLU A 49 -13.55 -13.36 -11.62
N GLN A 50 -14.09 -13.34 -12.82
CA GLN A 50 -14.01 -14.49 -13.73
C GLN A 50 -12.57 -14.84 -14.10
N GLN A 51 -11.74 -13.84 -14.43
CA GLN A 51 -10.32 -14.05 -14.73
C GLN A 51 -9.57 -14.61 -13.53
N TYR A 52 -9.84 -14.09 -12.34
CA TYR A 52 -9.24 -14.58 -11.11
C TYR A 52 -9.61 -16.05 -10.84
N LEU A 53 -10.90 -16.39 -10.97
CA LEU A 53 -11.38 -17.77 -10.78
C LEU A 53 -10.76 -18.73 -11.79
N GLN A 54 -10.63 -18.32 -13.06
CA GLN A 54 -9.97 -19.14 -14.09
C GLN A 54 -8.49 -19.37 -13.75
N MET A 55 -7.77 -18.34 -13.35
CA MET A 55 -6.36 -18.44 -12.96
C MET A 55 -6.19 -19.35 -11.75
N LYS A 56 -7.04 -19.18 -10.74
CA LYS A 56 -7.06 -20.02 -9.53
C LYS A 56 -7.35 -21.49 -9.86
N GLN A 57 -8.33 -21.74 -10.71
CA GLN A 57 -8.70 -23.08 -11.14
C GLN A 57 -7.59 -23.75 -11.96
N GLN A 58 -6.96 -23.03 -12.88
CA GLN A 58 -5.81 -23.52 -13.65
C GLN A 58 -4.62 -23.87 -12.76
N ALA A 59 -4.32 -23.02 -11.76
CA ALA A 59 -3.27 -23.30 -10.80
C ALA A 59 -3.60 -24.52 -9.94
N ALA A 60 -4.85 -24.63 -9.47
CA ALA A 60 -5.31 -25.76 -8.66
C ALA A 60 -5.25 -27.10 -9.42
N SER A 61 -5.72 -27.12 -10.67
CA SER A 61 -5.71 -28.34 -11.50
C SER A 61 -4.30 -28.87 -11.81
N ARG A 62 -3.30 -27.98 -11.70
CA ARG A 62 -1.88 -28.34 -11.87
C ARG A 62 -1.16 -28.60 -10.54
N GLY A 63 -1.85 -28.51 -9.39
CA GLY A 63 -1.25 -28.64 -8.07
C GLY A 63 -0.30 -27.50 -7.70
N LEU A 64 -0.46 -26.32 -8.31
CA LEU A 64 0.41 -25.16 -8.13
C LEU A 64 -0.20 -24.09 -7.20
N LEU A 65 -1.47 -24.22 -6.85
CA LEU A 65 -2.14 -23.25 -5.99
C LEU A 65 -1.83 -23.53 -4.52
N ASN A 66 -1.27 -22.52 -3.83
CA ASN A 66 -1.02 -22.55 -2.38
C ASN A 66 -0.23 -23.79 -1.91
N ARG A 67 0.70 -24.26 -2.70
CA ARG A 67 1.45 -25.50 -2.48
C ARG A 67 2.37 -25.44 -1.26
N ASP A 68 3.02 -24.30 -1.06
CA ASP A 68 3.94 -24.06 0.05
C ASP A 68 3.20 -23.32 1.19
N ALA A 69 2.71 -24.09 2.17
CA ALA A 69 1.90 -23.54 3.26
C ALA A 69 2.63 -22.44 4.07
N PRO A 70 3.90 -22.58 4.49
CA PRO A 70 4.65 -21.50 5.13
C PRO A 70 4.70 -20.21 4.30
N GLN A 71 4.98 -20.31 3.01
CA GLN A 71 5.05 -19.15 2.12
C GLN A 71 3.68 -18.48 1.95
N VAL A 72 2.61 -19.27 1.83
CA VAL A 72 1.24 -18.77 1.79
C VAL A 72 0.88 -18.01 3.05
N GLN A 73 1.22 -18.55 4.21
CA GLN A 73 0.99 -17.87 5.51
C GLN A 73 1.77 -16.55 5.59
N ARG A 74 3.02 -16.55 5.16
CA ARG A 74 3.86 -15.35 5.10
C ARG A 74 3.22 -14.24 4.24
N VAL A 75 2.83 -14.56 3.02
CA VAL A 75 2.19 -13.62 2.09
C VAL A 75 0.87 -13.10 2.65
N ARG A 76 0.04 -13.97 3.22
CA ARG A 76 -1.24 -13.59 3.84
C ARG A 76 -1.07 -12.68 5.03
N ALA A 77 -0.09 -12.94 5.90
CA ALA A 77 0.19 -12.10 7.06
C ALA A 77 0.62 -10.69 6.66
N ILE A 78 1.40 -10.56 5.59
CA ILE A 78 1.81 -9.26 5.03
C ILE A 78 0.59 -8.54 4.44
N ALA A 79 -0.16 -9.21 3.57
CA ALA A 79 -1.33 -8.62 2.92
C ALA A 79 -2.39 -8.17 3.93
N GLN A 80 -2.62 -8.95 4.99
CA GLN A 80 -3.57 -8.61 6.05
C GLN A 80 -3.24 -7.29 6.76
N LYS A 81 -1.96 -6.94 6.89
CA LYS A 81 -1.54 -5.66 7.45
C LYS A 81 -1.77 -4.50 6.48
N LEU A 82 -1.73 -4.75 5.18
CA LEU A 82 -1.80 -3.74 4.13
C LEU A 82 -3.23 -3.43 3.66
N THR A 83 -4.09 -4.45 3.56
CA THR A 83 -5.44 -4.33 3.01
C THR A 83 -6.33 -3.28 3.68
N PRO A 84 -6.24 -3.01 5.01
CA PRO A 84 -7.02 -1.94 5.63
C PRO A 84 -6.68 -0.54 5.09
N HIS A 85 -5.45 -0.35 4.59
CA HIS A 85 -4.97 0.92 4.04
C HIS A 85 -5.46 1.16 2.61
N GLY A 86 -5.95 0.14 1.92
CA GLY A 86 -6.52 0.24 0.57
C GLY A 86 -7.66 1.27 0.46
N ARG A 87 -8.41 1.50 1.55
CA ARG A 87 -9.47 2.52 1.60
C ARG A 87 -8.99 3.93 1.29
N ARG A 88 -7.71 4.22 1.49
CA ARG A 88 -7.11 5.52 1.19
C ARG A 88 -7.09 5.79 -0.32
N PHE A 89 -6.94 4.75 -1.12
CA PHE A 89 -6.88 4.82 -2.59
C PHE A 89 -8.25 4.54 -3.23
N ASN A 90 -8.97 3.55 -2.69
CA ASN A 90 -10.32 3.21 -3.12
C ASN A 90 -11.22 2.96 -1.90
N PRO A 91 -12.18 3.86 -1.59
CA PRO A 91 -13.09 3.70 -0.45
C PRO A 91 -13.87 2.38 -0.46
N GLU A 92 -14.23 1.85 -1.63
CA GLU A 92 -14.95 0.59 -1.80
C GLU A 92 -14.15 -0.62 -1.32
N SER A 93 -12.81 -0.51 -1.31
CA SER A 93 -11.93 -1.60 -0.88
C SER A 93 -12.17 -2.06 0.56
N GLY A 94 -12.82 -1.21 1.36
CA GLY A 94 -13.23 -1.58 2.72
C GLY A 94 -14.32 -2.63 2.78
N ASN A 95 -15.07 -2.81 1.71
CA ASN A 95 -16.16 -3.78 1.59
C ASN A 95 -15.75 -5.02 0.78
N TRP A 96 -14.50 -5.05 0.29
CA TRP A 96 -14.02 -6.16 -0.53
C TRP A 96 -13.77 -7.42 0.30
N ALA A 97 -14.14 -8.56 -0.27
CA ALA A 97 -13.79 -9.87 0.27
C ALA A 97 -12.35 -10.21 -0.15
N TRP A 98 -11.38 -9.66 0.59
CA TRP A 98 -9.97 -9.86 0.32
C TRP A 98 -9.60 -11.34 0.32
N GLU A 99 -8.96 -11.77 -0.75
CA GLU A 99 -8.48 -13.14 -0.92
C GLU A 99 -7.04 -13.12 -1.43
N VAL A 100 -6.16 -13.90 -0.79
CA VAL A 100 -4.73 -13.94 -1.11
C VAL A 100 -4.31 -15.36 -1.40
N ASN A 101 -3.80 -15.59 -2.60
CA ASN A 101 -3.28 -16.87 -3.04
C ASN A 101 -1.86 -16.73 -3.59
N VAL A 102 -1.10 -17.83 -3.50
CA VAL A 102 0.23 -17.96 -4.07
C VAL A 102 0.21 -19.03 -5.16
N ILE A 103 0.74 -18.70 -6.33
CA ILE A 103 0.94 -19.67 -7.42
C ILE A 103 2.40 -20.11 -7.44
N ASP A 104 2.64 -21.41 -7.34
CA ASP A 104 3.97 -22.02 -7.48
C ASP A 104 4.41 -22.04 -8.95
N ALA A 105 4.75 -20.86 -9.46
CA ALA A 105 5.21 -20.66 -10.83
C ALA A 105 6.42 -19.72 -10.85
N PRO A 106 7.32 -19.86 -11.86
CA PRO A 106 8.57 -19.12 -11.92
C PRO A 106 8.43 -17.66 -12.37
N ALA A 107 7.21 -17.18 -12.62
CA ALA A 107 6.95 -15.79 -13.00
C ALA A 107 7.34 -14.81 -11.87
N ILE A 108 7.98 -13.71 -12.24
CA ILE A 108 8.28 -12.59 -11.35
C ILE A 108 7.09 -11.62 -11.46
N ASN A 109 6.04 -11.87 -10.69
CA ASN A 109 4.80 -11.08 -10.77
C ASN A 109 3.97 -11.17 -9.50
N ALA A 110 3.18 -10.13 -9.26
CA ALA A 110 2.04 -10.09 -8.34
C ALA A 110 0.92 -9.29 -8.99
N ILE A 111 -0.31 -9.55 -8.62
CA ILE A 111 -1.48 -8.82 -9.15
C ILE A 111 -2.51 -8.63 -8.04
N CYS A 112 -3.19 -7.49 -8.06
CA CYS A 112 -4.41 -7.25 -7.29
C CYS A 112 -5.54 -6.88 -8.25
N MET A 113 -6.56 -7.69 -8.29
CA MET A 113 -7.74 -7.44 -9.12
C MET A 113 -8.85 -6.77 -8.32
N PRO A 114 -9.75 -6.03 -8.98
CA PRO A 114 -10.95 -5.47 -8.35
C PRO A 114 -11.70 -6.48 -7.49
N GLY A 115 -12.25 -6.03 -6.36
CA GLY A 115 -12.86 -6.91 -5.36
C GLY A 115 -11.88 -7.55 -4.38
N GLY A 116 -10.61 -7.10 -4.37
CA GLY A 116 -9.60 -7.50 -3.38
C GLY A 116 -9.01 -8.88 -3.62
N LYS A 117 -8.79 -9.26 -4.87
CA LYS A 117 -8.24 -10.56 -5.26
C LYS A 117 -6.75 -10.46 -5.55
N ILE A 118 -5.93 -10.88 -4.60
CA ILE A 118 -4.46 -10.83 -4.68
C ILE A 118 -3.91 -12.19 -5.09
N MET A 119 -3.03 -12.20 -6.08
CA MET A 119 -2.30 -13.37 -6.52
C MET A 119 -0.79 -13.04 -6.56
N VAL A 120 0.03 -13.80 -5.85
CA VAL A 120 1.49 -13.66 -5.83
C VAL A 120 2.12 -14.90 -6.47
N PHE A 121 3.06 -14.70 -7.37
CA PHE A 121 3.79 -15.80 -7.97
C PHE A 121 5.06 -16.08 -7.17
N ARG A 122 5.34 -17.35 -6.90
CA ARG A 122 6.49 -17.77 -6.09
C ARG A 122 7.81 -17.29 -6.67
N GLY A 123 7.94 -17.24 -8.01
CA GLY A 123 9.12 -16.73 -8.67
C GLY A 123 9.48 -15.29 -8.31
N LEU A 124 8.50 -14.46 -7.96
CA LEU A 124 8.75 -13.10 -7.46
C LEU A 124 9.54 -13.14 -6.14
N ILE A 125 9.14 -14.02 -5.23
CA ILE A 125 9.74 -14.13 -3.90
C ILE A 125 11.11 -14.81 -3.99
N ASP A 126 11.18 -15.96 -4.64
CA ASP A 126 12.35 -16.83 -4.66
C ASP A 126 13.50 -16.26 -5.50
N LYS A 127 13.19 -15.76 -6.71
CA LYS A 127 14.25 -15.25 -7.62
C LYS A 127 14.81 -13.91 -7.17
N LEU A 128 13.98 -13.07 -6.55
CA LEU A 128 14.42 -11.78 -6.02
C LEU A 128 14.82 -11.86 -4.55
N GLN A 129 14.66 -13.02 -3.91
CA GLN A 129 14.98 -13.25 -2.49
C GLN A 129 14.38 -12.19 -1.55
N LEU A 130 13.11 -11.82 -1.81
CA LEU A 130 12.47 -10.70 -1.13
C LEU A 130 12.34 -10.94 0.38
N THR A 131 12.77 -9.96 1.15
CA THR A 131 12.45 -9.82 2.57
C THR A 131 10.96 -9.52 2.76
N ASP A 132 10.47 -9.56 4.00
CA ASP A 132 9.07 -9.24 4.30
C ASP A 132 8.72 -7.79 3.95
N ASP A 133 9.63 -6.85 4.19
CA ASP A 133 9.43 -5.43 3.91
C ASP A 133 9.40 -5.15 2.40
N GLU A 134 10.28 -5.79 1.62
CA GLU A 134 10.28 -5.67 0.17
C GLU A 134 9.02 -6.29 -0.45
N LEU A 135 8.60 -7.46 0.04
CA LEU A 135 7.36 -8.09 -0.39
C LEU A 135 6.13 -7.25 0.01
N ALA A 136 6.17 -6.62 1.18
CA ALA A 136 5.13 -5.69 1.61
C ALA A 136 5.04 -4.45 0.69
N ALA A 137 6.19 -3.93 0.24
CA ALA A 137 6.23 -2.82 -0.71
C ALA A 137 5.60 -3.21 -2.06
N VAL A 138 5.89 -4.41 -2.58
CA VAL A 138 5.27 -4.91 -3.82
C VAL A 138 3.77 -5.10 -3.65
N ILE A 139 3.33 -5.80 -2.61
CA ILE A 139 1.90 -6.04 -2.35
C ILE A 139 1.16 -4.72 -2.12
N GLY A 140 1.77 -3.77 -1.40
CA GLY A 140 1.22 -2.44 -1.18
C GLY A 140 1.04 -1.65 -2.47
N HIS A 141 1.98 -1.76 -3.41
CA HIS A 141 1.88 -1.18 -4.75
C HIS A 141 0.69 -1.75 -5.53
N GLU A 142 0.49 -3.06 -5.46
CA GLU A 142 -0.63 -3.72 -6.14
C GLU A 142 -2.00 -3.34 -5.55
N ILE A 143 -2.06 -3.02 -4.26
CA ILE A 143 -3.30 -2.61 -3.57
C ILE A 143 -3.66 -1.16 -3.87
N ALA A 144 -2.67 -0.27 -4.11
CA ALA A 144 -2.84 1.17 -4.31
C ALA A 144 -3.40 1.51 -5.70
#